data_8180369948db6a6b305eab4e290a17d5
#
_entry.id   8180369948db6a6b305eab4e290a17d5
#
_cell.length_a   1.000
_cell.length_b   1.000
_cell.length_c   1.000
_cell.angle_alpha   90.00
_cell.angle_beta   90.00
_cell.angle_gamma   90.00
#
_symmetry.space_group_name_H-M   'P 1'
#
loop_
_entity.id
_entity.type
_entity.pdbx_description
1 polymer ?
#
loop_
_entity_poly.entity_id
_entity_poly.type
_entity_poly.pdbx_seq_one_letter_code
_entity_poly.pdbx_strand_id
1 'polypeptide(L)'
;MKLKPLTITILTFCVAAFSGMKAASAASFSVIADGLYNAGGLSFSPDGNLYVTEAGIGGSGACVPPASGQGDSLCYGTSGAVTKIENGKTERILTGLPSLALPDGTGAGGPRDIKFDATGKPYVLIGYGANPTFRDRNLGYTDLGKIIAPDFNTNSWTSVADIGNYELANNPDGGDVGSNPLGFVIDGNKLVAVDAGANDLLSVNTDSSNLQAIVAFPQDILTNPVFPPSGTPSNEPAQVPSQGEEVRTPKAGLRPSQFATQPVPSGVAKGPDGAYYVSQFTGFPFPEGGAKIYRVAADGKSSVFADGFTQLTDLEFDTEGNLYALQYANQSAWKGNFDGSVIKMAADGTRTTLLSGNGLESPSALTIGADGAVYVTNRGDRPGLGQVLRIENIKSVPEPSSAFGVLAIGAFGVAWLHKKRNSKPLTDRVVALK
;
A
#
# COMPACT_ATOMS: atom_id res chain seq x y z
N MET A 1 -58.79 -58.56 -20.68
CA MET A 1 -58.07 -57.41 -21.36
C MET A 1 -57.45 -56.56 -20.27
N LYS A 2 -56.15 -56.75 -19.98
CA LYS A 2 -55.42 -56.01 -18.92
C LYS A 2 -54.50 -55.02 -19.61
N LEU A 3 -54.77 -53.71 -19.45
CA LEU A 3 -53.92 -52.63 -19.87
C LEU A 3 -52.69 -52.52 -18.94
N LYS A 4 -51.49 -52.52 -19.51
CA LYS A 4 -50.25 -52.27 -18.80
C LYS A 4 -50.02 -50.76 -18.75
N PRO A 5 -49.57 -50.16 -17.66
CA PRO A 5 -49.21 -48.75 -17.60
C PRO A 5 -47.87 -48.52 -18.26
N LEU A 6 -47.82 -47.46 -19.10
CA LEU A 6 -46.64 -46.94 -19.76
C LEU A 6 -45.89 -46.05 -18.78
N THR A 7 -44.73 -46.49 -18.34
CA THR A 7 -43.86 -45.70 -17.43
C THR A 7 -43.03 -44.71 -18.30
N ILE A 8 -43.37 -43.43 -18.21
CA ILE A 8 -42.57 -42.35 -18.81
C ILE A 8 -41.44 -42.00 -17.80
N THR A 9 -40.22 -42.34 -18.16
CA THR A 9 -39.01 -41.93 -17.41
C THR A 9 -38.62 -40.53 -17.92
N ILE A 10 -38.86 -39.52 -17.05
CA ILE A 10 -38.37 -38.16 -17.29
C ILE A 10 -36.90 -38.14 -16.88
N LEU A 11 -36.02 -38.04 -17.86
CA LEU A 11 -34.59 -37.87 -17.68
C LEU A 11 -34.33 -36.37 -17.38
N THR A 12 -34.18 -36.03 -16.09
CA THR A 12 -33.81 -34.67 -15.66
C THR A 12 -32.34 -34.46 -15.96
N PHE A 13 -32.04 -33.65 -16.98
CA PHE A 13 -30.69 -33.17 -17.26
C PHE A 13 -30.36 -32.07 -16.27
N CYS A 14 -29.58 -32.40 -15.22
CA CYS A 14 -28.88 -31.41 -14.41
C CYS A 14 -27.77 -30.78 -15.29
N VAL A 15 -28.02 -29.59 -15.83
CA VAL A 15 -26.96 -28.73 -16.34
C VAL A 15 -26.23 -28.16 -15.12
N ALA A 16 -25.14 -28.78 -14.74
CA ALA A 16 -24.21 -28.16 -13.81
C ALA A 16 -23.61 -26.93 -14.50
N ALA A 17 -24.06 -25.75 -14.10
CA ALA A 17 -23.39 -24.50 -14.44
C ALA A 17 -22.01 -24.52 -13.78
N PHE A 18 -20.98 -24.94 -14.49
CA PHE A 18 -19.62 -24.62 -14.15
C PHE A 18 -19.48 -23.10 -14.34
N SER A 19 -19.71 -22.33 -13.27
CA SER A 19 -19.21 -20.97 -13.18
C SER A 19 -17.69 -21.09 -13.26
N GLY A 20 -17.14 -20.77 -14.41
CA GLY A 20 -15.70 -20.78 -14.65
C GLY A 20 -15.04 -19.88 -13.61
N MET A 21 -14.27 -20.48 -12.71
CA MET A 21 -13.30 -19.73 -11.93
C MET A 21 -12.36 -19.09 -12.93
N LYS A 22 -12.47 -17.75 -13.10
CA LYS A 22 -11.46 -16.99 -13.83
C LYS A 22 -10.13 -17.25 -13.11
N ALA A 23 -9.18 -17.87 -13.79
CA ALA A 23 -7.81 -17.86 -13.33
C ALA A 23 -7.41 -16.38 -13.28
N ALA A 24 -7.15 -15.86 -12.09
CA ALA A 24 -6.53 -14.56 -11.93
C ALA A 24 -5.18 -14.64 -12.66
N SER A 25 -5.06 -13.94 -13.79
CA SER A 25 -3.76 -13.75 -14.42
C SER A 25 -2.94 -12.93 -13.43
N ALA A 26 -1.93 -13.53 -12.82
CA ALA A 26 -1.00 -12.78 -11.99
C ALA A 26 -0.40 -11.69 -12.88
N ALA A 27 -0.52 -10.42 -12.43
CA ALA A 27 0.11 -9.32 -13.14
C ALA A 27 1.61 -9.58 -13.24
N SER A 28 2.19 -9.37 -14.40
CA SER A 28 3.63 -9.38 -14.57
C SER A 28 4.20 -8.04 -14.11
N PHE A 29 5.37 -8.06 -13.51
CA PHE A 29 6.11 -6.84 -13.19
C PHE A 29 7.52 -6.91 -13.75
N SER A 30 8.12 -5.73 -13.91
CA SER A 30 9.55 -5.57 -14.21
C SER A 30 10.21 -4.71 -13.14
N VAL A 31 11.46 -5.02 -12.79
CA VAL A 31 12.30 -4.17 -11.95
C VAL A 31 12.90 -3.10 -12.85
N ILE A 32 12.64 -1.82 -12.54
CA ILE A 32 13.13 -0.67 -13.31
C ILE A 32 14.24 0.11 -12.59
N ALA A 33 14.40 -0.10 -11.29
CA ALA A 33 15.52 0.37 -10.47
C ALA A 33 15.76 -0.60 -9.32
N ASP A 34 17.02 -0.71 -8.88
CA ASP A 34 17.44 -1.51 -7.73
C ASP A 34 18.59 -0.83 -6.96
N GLY A 35 19.04 -1.47 -5.88
CA GLY A 35 20.15 -0.97 -5.07
C GLY A 35 19.82 0.28 -4.24
N LEU A 36 18.54 0.58 -4.00
CA LEU A 36 18.10 1.74 -3.24
C LEU A 36 18.20 1.51 -1.72
N TYR A 37 18.49 2.58 -0.99
CA TYR A 37 18.65 2.54 0.47
C TYR A 37 17.37 2.97 1.19
N ASN A 38 16.59 2.00 1.67
CA ASN A 38 15.30 2.23 2.34
C ASN A 38 14.38 3.13 1.49
N ALA A 39 14.01 2.62 0.30
CA ALA A 39 13.22 3.36 -0.67
C ALA A 39 11.84 3.72 -0.12
N GLY A 40 11.52 5.01 -0.18
CA GLY A 40 10.25 5.59 0.29
C GLY A 40 9.24 5.83 -0.84
N GLY A 41 8.64 7.02 -0.84
CA GLY A 41 7.67 7.47 -1.83
C GLY A 41 8.28 7.69 -3.21
N LEU A 42 7.42 7.62 -4.21
CA LEU A 42 7.79 7.86 -5.59
C LEU A 42 6.72 8.72 -6.28
N SER A 43 7.14 9.50 -7.28
CA SER A 43 6.23 10.35 -8.04
C SER A 43 6.80 10.67 -9.41
N PHE A 44 5.92 10.82 -10.38
CA PHE A 44 6.27 11.42 -11.66
C PHE A 44 6.27 12.94 -11.57
N SER A 45 7.30 13.57 -12.12
CA SER A 45 7.28 14.99 -12.40
C SER A 45 6.44 15.29 -13.66
N PRO A 46 6.01 16.54 -13.89
CA PRO A 46 5.21 16.89 -15.06
C PRO A 46 5.90 16.63 -16.41
N ASP A 47 7.23 16.55 -16.46
CA ASP A 47 8.00 16.16 -17.64
C ASP A 47 8.11 14.65 -17.85
N GLY A 48 7.44 13.84 -16.99
CA GLY A 48 7.33 12.40 -17.12
C GLY A 48 8.49 11.59 -16.55
N ASN A 49 9.46 12.22 -15.88
CA ASN A 49 10.51 11.50 -15.17
C ASN A 49 10.01 10.98 -13.83
N LEU A 50 10.45 9.78 -13.44
CA LEU A 50 10.12 9.18 -12.16
C LEU A 50 11.20 9.49 -11.12
N TYR A 51 10.76 9.87 -9.92
CA TYR A 51 11.64 10.16 -8.78
C TYR A 51 11.25 9.26 -7.61
N VAL A 52 12.23 8.82 -6.84
CA VAL A 52 12.06 8.01 -5.62
C VAL A 52 12.91 8.59 -4.50
N THR A 53 12.34 8.61 -3.29
CA THR A 53 13.10 8.99 -2.09
C THR A 53 13.82 7.80 -1.51
N GLU A 54 15.02 8.04 -0.95
CA GLU A 54 15.78 7.08 -0.17
C GLU A 54 15.96 7.63 1.24
N ALA A 55 15.42 6.94 2.25
CA ALA A 55 15.58 7.37 3.64
C ALA A 55 17.03 7.25 4.13
N GLY A 56 17.87 6.55 3.39
CA GLY A 56 19.28 6.37 3.71
C GLY A 56 19.52 5.25 4.73
N ILE A 57 20.68 5.28 5.39
CA ILE A 57 21.14 4.27 6.34
C ILE A 57 21.64 4.89 7.66
N GLY A 58 21.16 6.09 8.00
CA GLY A 58 21.67 6.81 9.16
C GLY A 58 23.15 7.21 9.01
N GLY A 59 23.87 7.11 10.10
CA GLY A 59 25.30 7.42 10.14
C GLY A 59 25.90 7.23 11.52
N SER A 60 27.07 7.86 11.75
CA SER A 60 27.80 7.78 13.02
C SER A 60 27.60 9.00 13.93
N GLY A 61 26.59 9.81 13.68
CA GLY A 61 26.27 10.98 14.49
C GLY A 61 25.59 10.64 15.81
N ALA A 62 25.01 11.65 16.47
CA ALA A 62 24.25 11.45 17.70
C ALA A 62 23.05 10.55 17.47
N CYS A 63 22.65 9.81 18.52
CA CYS A 63 21.58 8.84 18.45
C CYS A 63 20.38 9.25 19.33
N VAL A 64 19.19 8.80 18.94
CA VAL A 64 17.95 8.94 19.69
C VAL A 64 17.32 7.57 19.94
N PRO A 65 16.56 7.38 21.02
CA PRO A 65 15.80 6.15 21.20
C PRO A 65 14.73 6.04 20.10
N PRO A 66 14.37 4.81 19.68
CA PRO A 66 13.24 4.61 18.77
C PRO A 66 11.94 5.03 19.44
N ALA A 67 10.88 5.25 18.66
CA ALA A 67 9.58 5.65 19.18
C ALA A 67 9.00 4.67 20.21
N SER A 68 9.28 3.37 20.04
CA SER A 68 8.91 2.33 21.01
C SER A 68 9.58 2.47 22.37
N GLY A 69 10.66 3.27 22.49
CA GLY A 69 11.51 3.31 23.67
C GLY A 69 12.26 1.99 23.94
N GLN A 70 12.15 1.01 23.05
CA GLN A 70 12.77 -0.32 23.18
C GLN A 70 13.64 -0.63 21.98
N GLY A 71 14.72 -1.39 22.20
CA GLY A 71 15.66 -1.78 21.15
C GLY A 71 16.86 -0.82 21.03
N ASP A 72 17.60 -0.95 19.92
CA ASP A 72 18.78 -0.17 19.66
C ASP A 72 18.44 1.27 19.25
N SER A 73 19.32 2.21 19.61
CA SER A 73 19.15 3.61 19.23
C SER A 73 19.34 3.83 17.73
N LEU A 74 18.57 4.76 17.19
CA LEU A 74 18.70 5.23 15.81
C LEU A 74 19.76 6.33 15.75
N CYS A 75 20.75 6.20 14.88
CA CYS A 75 21.87 7.13 14.80
C CYS A 75 21.81 7.99 13.53
N TYR A 76 22.10 9.29 13.72
CA TYR A 76 21.98 10.31 12.71
C TYR A 76 23.11 10.25 11.68
N GLY A 77 22.75 10.54 10.44
CA GLY A 77 23.66 10.75 9.31
C GLY A 77 23.02 11.63 8.25
N THR A 78 23.72 11.73 7.11
CA THR A 78 23.28 12.50 5.93
C THR A 78 23.26 11.62 4.68
N SER A 79 22.79 10.38 4.86
CA SER A 79 22.75 9.38 3.77
C SER A 79 21.42 9.35 3.01
N GLY A 80 20.46 10.22 3.36
CA GLY A 80 19.21 10.37 2.63
C GLY A 80 19.40 10.99 1.25
N ALA A 81 18.57 10.61 0.30
CA ALA A 81 18.68 11.06 -1.09
C ALA A 81 17.31 11.11 -1.81
N VAL A 82 17.31 11.81 -2.98
CA VAL A 82 16.30 11.66 -4.02
C VAL A 82 16.98 11.13 -5.27
N THR A 83 16.44 10.04 -5.81
CA THR A 83 16.94 9.38 -7.02
C THR A 83 15.97 9.56 -8.17
N LYS A 84 16.47 10.06 -9.31
CA LYS A 84 15.76 10.13 -10.58
C LYS A 84 15.95 8.83 -11.34
N ILE A 85 14.86 8.35 -11.94
CA ILE A 85 14.84 7.17 -12.82
C ILE A 85 14.41 7.66 -14.21
N GLU A 86 15.31 7.57 -15.17
CA GLU A 86 15.09 8.03 -16.53
C GLU A 86 15.70 7.03 -17.53
N ASN A 87 14.89 6.52 -18.46
CA ASN A 87 15.35 5.59 -19.50
C ASN A 87 16.13 4.37 -18.96
N GLY A 88 15.71 3.82 -17.80
CA GLY A 88 16.34 2.68 -17.13
C GLY A 88 17.66 3.00 -16.43
N LYS A 89 17.99 4.28 -16.27
CA LYS A 89 19.15 4.74 -15.49
C LYS A 89 18.67 5.38 -14.19
N THR A 90 19.42 5.17 -13.14
CA THR A 90 19.20 5.77 -11.81
C THR A 90 20.30 6.76 -11.50
N GLU A 91 19.94 7.94 -10.99
CA GLU A 91 20.87 8.96 -10.56
C GLU A 91 20.39 9.63 -9.28
N ARG A 92 21.22 9.66 -8.23
CA ARG A 92 20.93 10.45 -7.01
C ARG A 92 21.18 11.92 -7.32
N ILE A 93 20.07 12.66 -7.53
CA ILE A 93 20.10 14.08 -7.94
C ILE A 93 20.04 15.06 -6.76
N LEU A 94 19.65 14.56 -5.56
CA LEU A 94 19.72 15.30 -4.30
C LEU A 94 20.31 14.35 -3.26
N THR A 95 21.37 14.78 -2.59
CA THR A 95 22.10 13.99 -1.61
C THR A 95 22.38 14.80 -0.34
N GLY A 96 22.83 14.13 0.71
CA GLY A 96 23.12 14.82 1.97
C GLY A 96 21.90 15.10 2.83
N LEU A 97 20.72 14.57 2.46
CA LEU A 97 19.50 14.71 3.25
C LEU A 97 19.65 13.97 4.60
N PRO A 98 19.01 14.49 5.68
CA PRO A 98 19.07 13.86 6.99
C PRO A 98 18.51 12.44 6.95
N SER A 99 19.16 11.56 7.67
CA SER A 99 18.84 10.15 7.80
C SER A 99 19.07 9.69 9.24
N LEU A 100 18.22 8.82 9.74
CA LEU A 100 18.30 8.24 11.07
C LEU A 100 18.05 6.74 10.91
N ALA A 101 18.93 5.86 11.38
CA ALA A 101 18.75 4.42 11.23
C ALA A 101 19.41 3.63 12.36
N LEU A 102 19.01 2.36 12.48
CA LEU A 102 19.71 1.39 13.30
C LEU A 102 21.14 1.15 12.76
N PRO A 103 22.04 0.56 13.56
CA PRO A 103 23.43 0.33 13.14
C PRO A 103 23.60 -0.53 11.89
N ASP A 104 22.62 -1.39 11.57
CA ASP A 104 22.57 -2.20 10.35
C ASP A 104 21.94 -1.46 9.15
N GLY A 105 21.54 -0.21 9.33
CA GLY A 105 20.91 0.63 8.33
C GLY A 105 19.41 0.40 8.17
N THR A 106 18.81 -0.50 8.94
CA THR A 106 17.36 -0.72 8.92
C THR A 106 16.62 0.31 9.77
N GLY A 107 15.30 0.35 9.71
CA GLY A 107 14.48 1.28 10.50
C GLY A 107 14.68 2.74 10.18
N ALA A 108 15.03 3.05 8.95
CA ALA A 108 15.45 4.39 8.61
C ALA A 108 14.31 5.41 8.63
N GLY A 109 14.49 6.50 9.40
CA GLY A 109 13.82 7.79 9.23
C GLY A 109 14.65 8.67 8.28
N GLY A 110 13.99 9.41 7.41
CA GLY A 110 14.66 10.21 6.37
C GLY A 110 13.69 10.61 5.28
N PRO A 111 14.11 10.92 4.04
CA PRO A 111 13.22 11.20 2.92
C PRO A 111 12.19 10.07 2.70
N ARG A 112 10.90 10.40 2.89
CA ARG A 112 9.80 9.42 2.85
C ARG A 112 8.89 9.54 1.67
N ASP A 113 8.63 10.75 1.20
CA ASP A 113 7.77 10.98 0.05
C ASP A 113 8.22 12.19 -0.76
N ILE A 114 7.87 12.20 -2.04
CA ILE A 114 8.16 13.29 -2.98
C ILE A 114 6.94 13.54 -3.86
N LYS A 115 6.58 14.80 -4.03
CA LYS A 115 5.53 15.22 -4.97
C LYS A 115 5.98 16.47 -5.72
N PHE A 116 5.42 16.67 -6.90
CA PHE A 116 5.67 17.84 -7.73
C PHE A 116 4.38 18.63 -7.90
N ASP A 117 4.46 19.95 -7.79
CA ASP A 117 3.32 20.79 -8.17
C ASP A 117 3.18 20.88 -9.71
N ALA A 118 2.10 21.53 -10.16
CA ALA A 118 1.81 21.65 -11.60
C ALA A 118 2.88 22.45 -12.37
N THR A 119 3.74 23.21 -11.68
CA THR A 119 4.86 23.95 -12.27
C THR A 119 6.14 23.11 -12.33
N GLY A 120 6.14 21.93 -11.74
CA GLY A 120 7.31 21.06 -11.62
C GLY A 120 8.18 21.34 -10.39
N LYS A 121 7.73 22.18 -9.45
CA LYS A 121 8.45 22.42 -8.20
C LYS A 121 8.33 21.20 -7.29
N PRO A 122 9.47 20.62 -6.87
CA PRO A 122 9.47 19.47 -5.97
C PRO A 122 9.21 19.87 -4.52
N TYR A 123 8.58 18.96 -3.78
CA TYR A 123 8.51 18.95 -2.32
C TYR A 123 8.88 17.55 -1.84
N VAL A 124 9.65 17.49 -0.76
CA VAL A 124 10.06 16.21 -0.13
C VAL A 124 9.65 16.24 1.33
N LEU A 125 8.98 15.19 1.74
CA LEU A 125 8.63 14.94 3.14
C LEU A 125 9.70 14.06 3.76
N ILE A 126 10.19 14.46 4.92
CA ILE A 126 11.26 13.78 5.65
C ILE A 126 10.66 13.22 6.94
N GLY A 127 10.63 11.90 7.10
CA GLY A 127 10.16 11.22 8.30
C GLY A 127 11.15 11.36 9.46
N TYR A 128 10.68 11.01 10.66
CA TYR A 128 11.53 11.04 11.85
C TYR A 128 11.41 9.73 12.65
N GLY A 129 10.21 9.36 13.08
CA GLY A 129 9.95 8.10 13.79
C GLY A 129 10.37 8.10 15.26
N ALA A 130 10.30 9.25 15.95
CA ALA A 130 10.62 9.37 17.36
C ALA A 130 9.94 10.61 17.98
N ASN A 131 10.14 10.81 19.29
CA ASN A 131 9.67 12.02 19.97
C ASN A 131 10.50 13.25 19.57
N PRO A 132 9.85 14.32 19.03
CA PRO A 132 10.55 15.53 18.56
C PRO A 132 11.42 16.23 19.60
N THR A 133 11.13 16.06 20.91
CA THR A 133 11.98 16.57 21.99
C THR A 133 13.40 16.00 21.92
N PHE A 134 13.55 14.72 21.55
CA PHE A 134 14.87 14.11 21.41
C PHE A 134 15.59 14.61 20.14
N ARG A 135 14.85 14.89 19.07
CA ARG A 135 15.42 15.48 17.86
C ARG A 135 16.18 16.75 18.20
N ASP A 136 15.50 17.73 18.75
CA ASP A 136 16.08 19.07 18.98
C ASP A 136 17.16 19.06 20.07
N ARG A 137 16.99 18.22 21.09
CA ARG A 137 17.94 18.12 22.21
C ARG A 137 19.21 17.36 21.85
N ASN A 138 19.08 16.26 21.11
CA ASN A 138 20.18 15.30 20.89
C ASN A 138 20.87 15.51 19.55
N LEU A 139 20.08 15.80 18.49
CA LEU A 139 20.58 15.91 17.11
C LEU A 139 20.93 17.37 16.73
N GLY A 140 20.38 18.36 17.46
CA GLY A 140 20.49 19.76 17.09
C GLY A 140 19.64 20.12 15.89
N TYR A 141 20.08 21.10 15.10
CA TYR A 141 19.32 21.49 13.89
C TYR A 141 19.34 20.37 12.83
N THR A 142 18.16 19.91 12.46
CA THR A 142 17.97 18.91 11.40
C THR A 142 16.60 19.11 10.74
N ASP A 143 16.43 18.59 9.51
CA ASP A 143 15.16 18.61 8.79
C ASP A 143 14.36 17.29 8.89
N LEU A 144 14.73 16.39 9.83
CA LEU A 144 13.89 15.26 10.19
C LEU A 144 12.52 15.72 10.71
N GLY A 145 11.43 15.11 10.26
CA GLY A 145 10.06 15.48 10.62
C GLY A 145 9.57 16.76 9.94
N LYS A 146 10.11 17.10 8.75
CA LYS A 146 9.75 18.31 8.00
C LYS A 146 9.35 18.04 6.56
N ILE A 147 8.67 19.02 5.96
CA ILE A 147 8.55 19.13 4.50
C ILE A 147 9.54 20.17 4.04
N ILE A 148 10.30 19.85 3.00
CA ILE A 148 11.28 20.73 2.36
C ILE A 148 10.93 20.95 0.89
N ALA A 149 11.40 22.07 0.33
CA ALA A 149 11.36 22.37 -1.09
C ALA A 149 12.81 22.37 -1.62
N PRO A 150 13.23 21.29 -2.31
CA PRO A 150 14.58 21.18 -2.85
C PRO A 150 14.79 21.97 -4.15
N ASP A 151 16.06 22.35 -4.37
CA ASP A 151 16.58 22.75 -5.66
C ASP A 151 17.62 21.71 -6.11
N PHE A 152 17.27 20.91 -7.09
CA PHE A 152 18.11 19.83 -7.60
C PHE A 152 19.37 20.34 -8.33
N ASN A 153 19.36 21.59 -8.84
CA ASN A 153 20.50 22.15 -9.56
C ASN A 153 21.62 22.54 -8.61
N THR A 154 21.29 22.96 -7.40
CA THR A 154 22.26 23.45 -6.41
C THR A 154 22.50 22.48 -5.27
N ASN A 155 21.83 21.33 -5.27
CA ASN A 155 21.83 20.34 -4.18
C ASN A 155 21.54 21.01 -2.82
N SER A 156 20.52 21.87 -2.79
CA SER A 156 20.12 22.61 -1.60
C SER A 156 18.60 22.55 -1.42
N TRP A 157 18.10 22.98 -0.28
CA TRP A 157 16.67 23.01 0.01
C TRP A 157 16.30 24.08 1.04
N THR A 158 15.01 24.39 1.09
CA THR A 158 14.41 25.26 2.11
C THR A 158 13.35 24.50 2.88
N SER A 159 13.24 24.73 4.18
CA SER A 159 12.17 24.15 5.02
C SER A 159 10.84 24.85 4.69
N VAL A 160 9.78 24.06 4.52
CA VAL A 160 8.40 24.53 4.28
C VAL A 160 7.55 24.36 5.53
N ALA A 161 7.64 23.20 6.20
CA ALA A 161 6.87 22.94 7.42
C ALA A 161 7.68 22.09 8.39
N ASP A 162 7.61 22.40 9.67
CA ASP A 162 8.16 21.57 10.75
C ASP A 162 7.01 20.86 11.45
N ILE A 163 6.68 19.65 10.95
CA ILE A 163 5.59 18.83 11.45
C ILE A 163 5.92 18.32 12.86
N GLY A 164 7.18 17.92 13.09
CA GLY A 164 7.61 17.49 14.43
C GLY A 164 7.45 18.56 15.50
N ASN A 165 7.79 19.82 15.20
CA ASN A 165 7.54 20.92 16.15
C ASN A 165 6.06 21.25 16.30
N TYR A 166 5.25 21.06 15.24
CA TYR A 166 3.82 21.21 15.35
C TYR A 166 3.22 20.20 16.33
N GLU A 167 3.60 18.94 16.22
CA GLU A 167 3.20 17.88 17.15
C GLU A 167 3.64 18.21 18.58
N LEU A 168 4.91 18.60 18.78
CA LEU A 168 5.42 18.96 20.10
C LEU A 168 4.63 20.11 20.77
N ALA A 169 4.13 21.05 19.98
CA ALA A 169 3.41 22.22 20.46
C ALA A 169 1.91 22.00 20.65
N ASN A 170 1.27 21.13 19.86
CA ASN A 170 -0.19 21.04 19.77
C ASN A 170 -0.73 19.66 20.18
N ASN A 171 0.00 18.56 19.90
CA ASN A 171 -0.40 17.17 20.18
C ASN A 171 -1.89 16.91 19.88
N PRO A 172 -2.33 16.91 18.58
CA PRO A 172 -3.74 16.92 18.22
C PRO A 172 -4.52 15.68 18.65
N ASP A 173 -3.88 14.51 18.76
CA ASP A 173 -4.52 13.27 19.21
C ASP A 173 -4.58 13.15 20.74
N GLY A 174 -3.83 14.02 21.47
CA GLY A 174 -3.73 14.02 22.94
C GLY A 174 -3.03 12.78 23.50
N GLY A 175 -2.37 12.00 22.64
CA GLY A 175 -1.60 10.82 23.02
C GLY A 175 -0.15 11.14 23.44
N ASP A 176 0.72 10.13 23.31
CA ASP A 176 2.14 10.32 23.50
C ASP A 176 2.73 11.15 22.36
N VAL A 177 3.58 12.12 22.70
CA VAL A 177 4.22 13.00 21.70
C VAL A 177 5.17 12.21 20.83
N GLY A 178 4.84 12.07 19.55
CA GLY A 178 5.64 11.37 18.55
C GLY A 178 5.34 11.88 17.17
N SER A 179 6.32 11.95 16.27
CA SER A 179 6.14 12.37 14.89
C SER A 179 6.88 11.45 13.94
N ASN A 180 6.17 11.02 12.92
CA ASN A 180 6.71 10.25 11.79
C ASN A 180 5.89 10.53 10.52
N PRO A 181 6.07 11.69 9.91
CA PRO A 181 5.40 11.98 8.64
C PRO A 181 5.79 10.96 7.57
N LEU A 182 4.79 10.35 6.89
CA LEU A 182 5.03 9.26 5.95
C LEU A 182 4.65 9.59 4.51
N GLY A 183 3.56 10.28 4.28
CA GLY A 183 3.07 10.59 2.94
C GLY A 183 2.37 11.94 2.88
N PHE A 184 2.29 12.53 1.69
CA PHE A 184 1.56 13.77 1.48
C PHE A 184 1.01 13.89 0.07
N VAL A 185 0.06 14.80 -0.12
CA VAL A 185 -0.49 15.17 -1.42
C VAL A 185 -0.47 16.69 -1.59
N ILE A 186 -0.33 17.16 -2.83
CA ILE A 186 -0.44 18.59 -3.17
C ILE A 186 -1.87 18.89 -3.61
N ASP A 187 -2.53 19.83 -2.94
CA ASP A 187 -3.87 20.29 -3.27
C ASP A 187 -3.88 21.81 -3.49
N GLY A 188 -3.70 22.21 -4.73
CA GLY A 188 -3.57 23.62 -5.10
C GLY A 188 -2.32 24.24 -4.44
N ASN A 189 -2.54 25.17 -3.50
CA ASN A 189 -1.48 25.81 -2.73
C ASN A 189 -1.26 25.17 -1.35
N LYS A 190 -1.80 23.97 -1.09
CA LYS A 190 -1.64 23.25 0.16
C LYS A 190 -0.85 21.95 -0.03
N LEU A 191 -0.06 21.63 0.98
CA LEU A 191 0.51 20.31 1.20
C LEU A 191 -0.31 19.67 2.32
N VAL A 192 -0.87 18.50 2.06
CA VAL A 192 -1.68 17.76 3.04
C VAL A 192 -0.96 16.47 3.37
N ALA A 193 -0.52 16.33 4.61
CA ALA A 193 0.39 15.26 5.04
C ALA A 193 -0.21 14.43 6.17
N VAL A 194 0.08 13.13 6.18
CA VAL A 194 -0.19 12.25 7.32
C VAL A 194 1.04 12.18 8.22
N ASP A 195 0.82 12.29 9.52
CA ASP A 195 1.82 11.98 10.54
C ASP A 195 1.38 10.70 11.28
N ALA A 196 2.10 9.62 11.01
CA ALA A 196 1.84 8.32 11.61
C ALA A 196 2.19 8.27 13.11
N GLY A 197 3.11 9.14 13.54
CA GLY A 197 3.48 9.26 14.94
C GLY A 197 2.46 10.04 15.76
N ALA A 198 1.89 11.09 15.19
CA ALA A 198 0.87 11.94 15.77
C ALA A 198 -0.57 11.46 15.51
N ASN A 199 -0.74 10.39 14.71
CA ASN A 199 -2.04 9.86 14.32
C ASN A 199 -2.96 10.89 13.66
N ASP A 200 -2.42 11.80 12.85
CA ASP A 200 -3.19 12.90 12.31
C ASP A 200 -3.00 13.13 10.80
N LEU A 201 -3.88 13.97 10.25
CA LEU A 201 -3.79 14.56 8.93
C LEU A 201 -3.63 16.06 9.09
N LEU A 202 -2.55 16.61 8.55
CA LEU A 202 -2.17 18.01 8.63
C LEU A 202 -2.30 18.72 7.29
N SER A 203 -2.43 20.03 7.32
CA SER A 203 -2.27 20.87 6.13
C SER A 203 -1.37 22.06 6.40
N VAL A 204 -0.59 22.44 5.40
CA VAL A 204 0.23 23.64 5.38
C VAL A 204 0.18 24.27 4.00
N ASN A 205 0.22 25.60 3.92
CA ASN A 205 0.33 26.27 2.62
C ASN A 205 1.76 26.15 2.05
N THR A 206 1.89 26.15 0.74
CA THR A 206 3.20 26.08 0.06
C THR A 206 4.12 27.30 0.31
N ASP A 207 3.57 28.37 0.88
CA ASP A 207 4.30 29.55 1.38
C ASP A 207 4.70 29.43 2.87
N SER A 208 4.59 28.25 3.45
CA SER A 208 4.90 27.93 4.86
C SER A 208 3.93 28.50 5.89
N SER A 209 2.79 29.06 5.47
CA SER A 209 1.77 29.55 6.38
C SER A 209 0.71 28.49 6.72
N ASN A 210 -0.02 28.71 7.82
CA ASN A 210 -1.21 27.93 8.21
C ASN A 210 -0.97 26.42 8.38
N LEU A 211 0.11 26.02 9.04
CA LEU A 211 0.26 24.62 9.47
C LEU A 211 -0.76 24.32 10.58
N GLN A 212 -1.65 23.36 10.30
CA GLN A 212 -2.73 23.00 11.21
C GLN A 212 -3.20 21.56 11.01
N ALA A 213 -3.72 20.93 12.06
CA ALA A 213 -4.41 19.64 11.95
C ALA A 213 -5.76 19.81 11.23
N ILE A 214 -6.05 18.88 10.31
CA ILE A 214 -7.39 18.70 9.72
C ILE A 214 -8.20 17.76 10.60
N VAL A 215 -7.61 16.64 11.03
CA VAL A 215 -8.23 15.62 11.89
C VAL A 215 -7.15 14.78 12.58
N ALA A 216 -7.42 14.40 13.83
CA ALA A 216 -6.71 13.33 14.53
C ALA A 216 -7.57 12.06 14.48
N PHE A 217 -6.96 10.93 14.16
CA PHE A 217 -7.65 9.64 14.04
C PHE A 217 -7.68 8.96 15.42
N PRO A 218 -8.85 8.43 15.85
CA PRO A 218 -8.96 7.77 17.14
C PRO A 218 -8.31 6.39 17.14
N GLN A 219 -7.90 5.94 18.31
CA GLN A 219 -7.46 4.56 18.52
C GLN A 219 -8.58 3.57 18.20
N ASP A 220 -8.20 2.40 17.65
CA ASP A 220 -9.10 1.29 17.44
C ASP A 220 -9.12 0.36 18.67
N ILE A 221 -10.29 -0.08 19.09
CA ILE A 221 -10.46 -1.04 20.17
C ILE A 221 -10.61 -2.44 19.58
N LEU A 222 -9.55 -3.24 19.68
CA LEU A 222 -9.57 -4.63 19.24
C LEU A 222 -10.27 -5.51 20.29
N THR A 223 -11.13 -6.43 19.85
CA THR A 223 -11.75 -7.42 20.70
C THR A 223 -11.09 -8.77 20.49
N ASN A 224 -10.62 -9.39 21.58
CA ASN A 224 -9.88 -10.66 21.57
C ASN A 224 -8.72 -10.68 20.56
N PRO A 225 -7.80 -9.70 20.61
CA PRO A 225 -6.71 -9.61 19.64
C PRO A 225 -5.77 -10.81 19.70
N VAL A 226 -5.19 -11.12 18.52
CA VAL A 226 -4.15 -12.14 18.41
C VAL A 226 -2.80 -11.47 18.62
N PHE A 227 -2.09 -11.85 19.67
CA PHE A 227 -0.73 -11.38 19.96
C PHE A 227 0.32 -12.41 19.51
N PRO A 228 1.57 -11.96 19.26
CA PRO A 228 2.68 -12.87 19.05
C PRO A 228 2.84 -13.82 20.25
N PRO A 229 3.33 -15.06 20.04
CA PRO A 229 3.73 -15.94 21.14
C PRO A 229 4.77 -15.27 22.03
N SER A 230 4.72 -15.55 23.34
CA SER A 230 5.73 -15.02 24.28
C SER A 230 7.13 -15.42 23.85
N GLY A 231 8.05 -14.43 23.78
CA GLY A 231 9.44 -14.65 23.34
C GLY A 231 9.66 -14.59 21.83
N THR A 232 8.64 -14.24 21.03
CA THR A 232 8.84 -13.88 19.63
C THR A 232 9.66 -12.59 19.58
N PRO A 233 10.78 -12.51 18.84
CA PRO A 233 11.46 -11.25 18.59
C PRO A 233 10.48 -10.24 18.00
N SER A 234 10.56 -8.98 18.40
CA SER A 234 9.76 -7.94 17.77
C SER A 234 10.28 -7.72 16.35
N ASN A 235 9.67 -8.36 15.37
CA ASN A 235 9.84 -8.01 13.96
C ASN A 235 8.91 -6.81 13.64
N GLU A 236 8.91 -5.80 14.51
CA GLU A 236 8.19 -4.57 14.20
C GLU A 236 8.84 -3.93 12.98
N PRO A 237 8.03 -3.51 11.98
CA PRO A 237 8.58 -2.67 10.92
C PRO A 237 9.18 -1.45 11.59
N ALA A 238 10.47 -1.24 11.41
CA ALA A 238 11.24 -0.20 12.08
C ALA A 238 10.73 1.24 11.78
N GLN A 239 9.66 1.38 11.03
CA GLN A 239 9.06 2.63 10.59
C GLN A 239 7.71 2.96 11.23
N VAL A 240 7.14 2.05 12.01
CA VAL A 240 5.88 2.31 12.70
C VAL A 240 6.22 2.78 14.10
N PRO A 241 5.85 3.99 14.51
CA PRO A 241 5.98 4.41 15.90
C PRO A 241 5.08 3.51 16.74
N SER A 242 5.67 2.62 17.52
CA SER A 242 4.99 2.10 18.68
C SER A 242 5.05 3.23 19.70
N GLN A 243 3.97 3.98 19.82
CA GLN A 243 3.83 5.07 20.78
C GLN A 243 4.05 4.54 22.19
N GLY A 244 4.92 5.16 22.94
CA GLY A 244 5.27 5.25 24.34
C GLY A 244 4.60 4.43 25.43
N GLU A 245 3.58 3.67 25.18
CA GLU A 245 3.20 2.57 26.06
C GLU A 245 4.22 1.45 25.88
N GLU A 246 4.96 1.12 26.95
CA GLU A 246 5.65 -0.17 27.04
C GLU A 246 4.78 -1.21 26.35
N VAL A 247 5.16 -1.66 25.14
CA VAL A 247 4.51 -2.79 24.49
C VAL A 247 4.76 -4.00 25.39
N ARG A 248 4.01 -4.02 26.49
CA ARG A 248 3.99 -5.16 27.39
C ARG A 248 3.23 -6.23 26.64
N THR A 249 3.98 -7.10 25.95
CA THR A 249 3.39 -8.41 25.60
C THR A 249 2.71 -8.90 26.86
N PRO A 250 1.38 -9.07 26.85
CA PRO A 250 0.66 -9.49 28.04
C PRO A 250 1.35 -10.73 28.60
N LYS A 251 1.67 -10.76 29.88
CA LYS A 251 2.30 -11.92 30.53
C LYS A 251 1.50 -13.16 30.12
N ALA A 252 2.22 -14.21 29.74
CA ALA A 252 1.62 -15.48 29.36
C ALA A 252 0.54 -15.87 30.39
N GLY A 253 -0.74 -15.89 29.95
CA GLY A 253 -1.88 -16.24 30.77
C GLY A 253 -2.99 -15.19 30.94
N LEU A 254 -2.74 -13.89 30.67
CA LEU A 254 -3.75 -12.82 30.78
C LEU A 254 -3.76 -11.99 29.49
N ARG A 255 -4.34 -12.53 28.42
CA ARG A 255 -4.62 -11.74 27.20
C ARG A 255 -5.84 -10.86 27.47
N PRO A 256 -5.76 -9.53 27.29
CA PRO A 256 -6.90 -8.67 27.50
C PRO A 256 -8.00 -9.00 26.46
N SER A 257 -9.25 -8.98 26.89
CA SER A 257 -10.40 -9.14 25.99
C SER A 257 -10.58 -7.93 25.07
N GLN A 258 -10.02 -6.78 25.44
CA GLN A 258 -9.97 -5.55 24.65
C GLN A 258 -8.58 -4.95 24.71
N PHE A 259 -8.13 -4.39 23.59
CA PHE A 259 -6.82 -3.76 23.47
C PHE A 259 -6.93 -2.56 22.53
N ALA A 260 -6.49 -1.39 22.99
CA ALA A 260 -6.43 -0.19 22.15
C ALA A 260 -5.18 -0.27 21.26
N THR A 261 -5.34 -0.04 19.96
CA THR A 261 -4.23 0.05 19.00
C THR A 261 -4.26 1.40 18.30
N GLN A 262 -3.08 1.92 17.98
CA GLN A 262 -2.93 3.19 17.27
C GLN A 262 -3.41 3.04 15.82
N PRO A 263 -4.05 4.08 15.24
CA PRO A 263 -4.48 4.05 13.83
C PRO A 263 -3.31 4.04 12.85
N VAL A 264 -2.23 4.77 13.12
CA VAL A 264 -1.03 4.86 12.29
C VAL A 264 -1.38 5.19 10.82
N PRO A 265 -1.84 6.42 10.52
CA PRO A 265 -2.09 6.84 9.14
C PRO A 265 -0.80 6.82 8.33
N SER A 266 -0.81 6.24 7.13
CA SER A 266 0.41 5.91 6.39
C SER A 266 0.54 6.61 5.04
N GLY A 267 -0.55 6.78 4.30
CA GLY A 267 -0.59 7.44 3.02
C GLY A 267 -1.84 8.30 2.86
N VAL A 268 -1.81 9.25 1.94
CA VAL A 268 -2.95 10.13 1.64
C VAL A 268 -3.07 10.40 0.15
N ALA A 269 -4.30 10.33 -0.37
CA ALA A 269 -4.64 10.74 -1.74
C ALA A 269 -5.87 11.65 -1.74
N LYS A 270 -5.96 12.54 -2.72
CA LYS A 270 -7.17 13.32 -2.97
C LYS A 270 -8.09 12.54 -3.92
N GLY A 271 -9.29 12.27 -3.48
CA GLY A 271 -10.30 11.56 -4.28
C GLY A 271 -10.98 12.43 -5.34
N PRO A 272 -11.66 11.80 -6.31
CA PRO A 272 -12.38 12.51 -7.37
C PRO A 272 -13.55 13.37 -6.85
N ASP A 273 -14.03 13.10 -5.63
CA ASP A 273 -15.04 13.86 -4.92
C ASP A 273 -14.46 15.03 -4.10
N GLY A 274 -13.14 15.27 -4.20
CA GLY A 274 -12.43 16.34 -3.50
C GLY A 274 -12.11 16.05 -2.03
N ALA A 275 -12.53 14.92 -1.46
CA ALA A 275 -12.15 14.49 -0.12
C ALA A 275 -10.75 13.90 -0.08
N TYR A 276 -10.14 13.85 1.09
CA TYR A 276 -8.88 13.11 1.29
C TYR A 276 -9.19 11.69 1.73
N TYR A 277 -8.41 10.75 1.20
CA TYR A 277 -8.47 9.35 1.56
C TYR A 277 -7.15 8.98 2.23
N VAL A 278 -7.24 8.35 3.40
CA VAL A 278 -6.08 8.09 4.26
C VAL A 278 -6.02 6.59 4.55
N SER A 279 -4.89 5.96 4.20
CA SER A 279 -4.62 4.56 4.54
C SER A 279 -4.17 4.42 5.98
N GLN A 280 -4.53 3.30 6.59
CA GLN A 280 -4.17 2.93 7.95
C GLN A 280 -3.20 1.75 7.93
N PHE A 281 -2.03 1.89 8.59
CA PHE A 281 -1.12 0.77 8.79
C PHE A 281 -1.55 -0.10 9.98
N THR A 282 -2.07 0.47 11.02
CA THR A 282 -2.36 -0.06 12.36
C THR A 282 -1.13 -0.21 13.25
N GLY A 283 -1.33 0.06 14.53
CA GLY A 283 -0.32 -0.24 15.55
C GLY A 283 -0.33 -1.73 15.96
N PHE A 284 0.59 -2.06 16.88
CA PHE A 284 0.65 -3.40 17.47
C PHE A 284 -0.71 -3.82 18.05
N PRO A 285 -1.14 -5.07 17.88
CA PRO A 285 -0.44 -6.24 17.35
C PRO A 285 -0.60 -6.44 15.82
N PHE A 286 -0.83 -5.39 15.05
CA PHE A 286 -0.97 -5.43 13.59
C PHE A 286 -2.07 -6.40 13.12
N PRO A 287 -3.33 -6.14 13.48
CA PRO A 287 -4.43 -7.07 13.24
C PRO A 287 -4.67 -7.33 11.75
N GLU A 288 -4.68 -8.61 11.38
CA GLU A 288 -5.01 -9.00 10.00
C GLU A 288 -6.46 -8.64 9.68
N GLY A 289 -6.68 -7.99 8.53
CA GLY A 289 -7.98 -7.45 8.16
C GLY A 289 -8.44 -6.25 8.99
N GLY A 290 -7.60 -5.73 9.90
CA GLY A 290 -7.94 -4.61 10.79
C GLY A 290 -7.70 -3.23 10.22
N ALA A 291 -6.87 -3.12 9.18
CA ALA A 291 -6.56 -1.84 8.55
C ALA A 291 -7.71 -1.32 7.68
N LYS A 292 -7.84 0.00 7.64
CA LYS A 292 -8.93 0.74 7.01
C LYS A 292 -8.40 1.80 6.06
N ILE A 293 -9.28 2.28 5.20
CA ILE A 293 -9.12 3.53 4.48
C ILE A 293 -10.17 4.51 5.02
N TYR A 294 -9.72 5.65 5.53
CA TYR A 294 -10.60 6.72 5.97
C TYR A 294 -10.87 7.68 4.82
N ARG A 295 -12.09 8.23 4.77
CA ARG A 295 -12.46 9.39 3.96
C ARG A 295 -12.61 10.59 4.87
N VAL A 296 -11.85 11.65 4.60
CA VAL A 296 -11.89 12.92 5.33
C VAL A 296 -12.53 13.97 4.45
N ALA A 297 -13.71 14.42 4.85
CA ALA A 297 -14.47 15.42 4.12
C ALA A 297 -13.87 16.83 4.29
N ALA A 298 -14.30 17.79 3.47
CA ALA A 298 -13.81 19.16 3.51
C ALA A 298 -14.05 19.88 4.86
N ASP A 299 -15.01 19.40 5.67
CA ASP A 299 -15.28 19.92 7.04
C ASP A 299 -14.40 19.25 8.12
N GLY A 300 -13.42 18.43 7.72
CA GLY A 300 -12.51 17.71 8.61
C GLY A 300 -13.10 16.44 9.24
N LYS A 301 -14.36 16.08 8.95
CA LYS A 301 -14.92 14.83 9.49
C LYS A 301 -14.38 13.61 8.77
N SER A 302 -13.90 12.66 9.53
CA SER A 302 -13.47 11.36 9.04
C SER A 302 -14.56 10.30 9.15
N SER A 303 -14.57 9.37 8.21
CA SER A 303 -15.40 8.16 8.21
C SER A 303 -14.65 7.00 7.58
N VAL A 304 -14.99 5.78 7.96
CA VAL A 304 -14.41 4.60 7.29
C VAL A 304 -15.02 4.49 5.89
N PHE A 305 -14.15 4.51 4.88
CA PHE A 305 -14.52 4.33 3.47
C PHE A 305 -14.47 2.86 3.08
N ALA A 306 -13.41 2.16 3.50
CA ALA A 306 -13.21 0.75 3.24
C ALA A 306 -12.39 0.11 4.38
N ASP A 307 -12.60 -1.19 4.63
CA ASP A 307 -11.94 -1.94 5.69
C ASP A 307 -11.49 -3.33 5.19
N GLY A 308 -10.99 -4.19 6.07
CA GLY A 308 -10.61 -5.55 5.75
C GLY A 308 -9.23 -5.67 5.10
N PHE A 309 -8.37 -4.65 5.25
CA PHE A 309 -6.97 -4.67 4.80
C PHE A 309 -6.02 -5.05 5.93
N THR A 310 -4.77 -5.32 5.57
CA THR A 310 -3.69 -5.62 6.53
C THR A 310 -2.52 -4.68 6.26
N GLN A 311 -2.22 -3.80 7.20
CA GLN A 311 -1.04 -2.91 7.16
C GLN A 311 -0.87 -2.17 5.82
N LEU A 312 -1.78 -1.21 5.52
CA LEU A 312 -1.66 -0.37 4.34
C LEU A 312 -0.51 0.62 4.49
N THR A 313 0.26 0.83 3.43
CA THR A 313 1.35 1.82 3.37
C THR A 313 0.98 3.03 2.55
N ASP A 314 0.27 2.84 1.45
CA ASP A 314 -0.02 3.94 0.53
C ASP A 314 -1.30 3.68 -0.26
N LEU A 315 -1.79 4.74 -0.92
CA LEU A 315 -2.96 4.67 -1.81
C LEU A 315 -2.94 5.80 -2.84
N GLU A 316 -3.48 5.55 -4.04
CA GLU A 316 -3.61 6.55 -5.10
C GLU A 316 -4.84 6.28 -5.97
N PHE A 317 -5.44 7.33 -6.53
CA PHE A 317 -6.53 7.22 -7.49
C PHE A 317 -6.02 7.33 -8.93
N ASP A 318 -6.53 6.47 -9.81
CA ASP A 318 -6.33 6.68 -11.24
C ASP A 318 -7.31 7.74 -11.80
N THR A 319 -7.10 8.13 -13.05
CA THR A 319 -7.93 9.13 -13.74
C THR A 319 -9.37 8.65 -13.99
N GLU A 320 -9.64 7.36 -13.84
CA GLU A 320 -10.97 6.74 -13.96
C GLU A 320 -11.70 6.72 -12.60
N GLY A 321 -11.02 7.15 -11.51
CA GLY A 321 -11.56 7.16 -10.15
C GLY A 321 -11.46 5.82 -9.43
N ASN A 322 -10.68 4.87 -9.93
CA ASN A 322 -10.38 3.66 -9.17
C ASN A 322 -9.29 3.94 -8.13
N LEU A 323 -9.45 3.39 -6.94
CA LEU A 323 -8.46 3.50 -5.86
C LEU A 323 -7.52 2.29 -5.90
N TYR A 324 -6.24 2.54 -5.83
CA TYR A 324 -5.20 1.53 -5.64
C TYR A 324 -4.69 1.63 -4.22
N ALA A 325 -4.65 0.52 -3.52
CA ALA A 325 -4.17 0.42 -2.14
C ALA A 325 -3.00 -0.56 -2.08
N LEU A 326 -1.97 -0.20 -1.32
CA LEU A 326 -0.75 -0.98 -1.16
C LEU A 326 -0.71 -1.55 0.25
N GLN A 327 -0.60 -2.86 0.37
CA GLN A 327 -0.36 -3.55 1.65
C GLN A 327 1.12 -3.89 1.80
N TYR A 328 1.70 -3.52 2.94
CA TYR A 328 3.07 -3.86 3.34
C TYR A 328 3.25 -5.37 3.51
N ALA A 329 2.29 -6.03 4.14
CA ALA A 329 2.28 -7.45 4.39
C ALA A 329 0.84 -7.98 4.37
N ASN A 330 0.65 -9.23 3.94
CA ASN A 330 -0.64 -9.91 3.93
C ASN A 330 -0.98 -10.56 5.28
N GLN A 331 -0.03 -10.56 6.20
CA GLN A 331 -0.15 -11.08 7.55
C GLN A 331 0.43 -10.07 8.55
N SER A 332 0.10 -10.23 9.83
CA SER A 332 0.71 -9.43 10.88
C SER A 332 2.25 -9.48 10.78
N ALA A 333 2.93 -8.33 10.83
CA ALA A 333 4.38 -8.21 10.63
C ALA A 333 5.19 -9.11 11.56
N TRP A 334 4.74 -9.32 12.80
CA TRP A 334 5.40 -10.21 13.75
C TRP A 334 5.44 -11.69 13.33
N LYS A 335 4.68 -12.09 12.30
CA LYS A 335 4.76 -13.45 11.72
C LYS A 335 5.99 -13.64 10.81
N GLY A 336 6.69 -12.55 10.45
CA GLY A 336 7.91 -12.59 9.65
C GLY A 336 7.69 -12.88 8.16
N ASN A 337 6.45 -12.84 7.66
CA ASN A 337 6.15 -12.87 6.24
C ASN A 337 5.75 -11.46 5.78
N PHE A 338 6.55 -10.87 4.91
CA PHE A 338 6.40 -9.52 4.40
C PHE A 338 5.89 -9.46 2.96
N ASP A 339 5.30 -10.54 2.45
CA ASP A 339 4.62 -10.55 1.17
C ASP A 339 3.49 -9.52 1.16
N GLY A 340 3.64 -8.49 0.33
CA GLY A 340 2.67 -7.42 0.18
C GLY A 340 1.62 -7.68 -0.91
N SER A 341 0.72 -6.71 -1.11
CA SER A 341 -0.29 -6.76 -2.17
C SER A 341 -0.60 -5.38 -2.74
N VAL A 342 -0.83 -5.32 -4.05
CA VAL A 342 -1.46 -4.19 -4.74
C VAL A 342 -2.91 -4.55 -5.03
N ILE A 343 -3.84 -3.77 -4.48
CA ILE A 343 -5.28 -3.99 -4.57
C ILE A 343 -5.91 -2.80 -5.29
N LYS A 344 -6.56 -3.05 -6.43
CA LYS A 344 -7.40 -2.07 -7.12
C LYS A 344 -8.84 -2.18 -6.61
N MET A 345 -9.43 -1.05 -6.29
CA MET A 345 -10.84 -0.93 -5.90
C MET A 345 -11.56 -0.01 -6.89
N ALA A 346 -12.51 -0.55 -7.63
CA ALA A 346 -13.34 0.20 -8.55
C ALA A 346 -14.35 1.09 -7.81
N ALA A 347 -14.92 2.07 -8.50
CA ALA A 347 -15.89 3.01 -7.90
C ALA A 347 -17.15 2.33 -7.33
N ASP A 348 -17.50 1.13 -7.80
CA ASP A 348 -18.59 0.29 -7.25
C ASP A 348 -18.18 -0.52 -6.02
N GLY A 349 -16.94 -0.37 -5.54
CA GLY A 349 -16.38 -1.10 -4.41
C GLY A 349 -15.81 -2.48 -4.74
N THR A 350 -15.88 -2.92 -5.99
CA THR A 350 -15.28 -4.20 -6.43
C THR A 350 -13.76 -4.17 -6.26
N ARG A 351 -13.21 -5.16 -5.54
CA ARG A 351 -11.77 -5.27 -5.30
C ARG A 351 -11.15 -6.33 -6.22
N THR A 352 -10.00 -5.99 -6.78
CA THR A 352 -9.16 -6.89 -7.58
C THR A 352 -7.73 -6.82 -7.09
N THR A 353 -7.17 -7.94 -6.66
CA THR A 353 -5.74 -8.02 -6.34
C THR A 353 -4.95 -8.12 -7.63
N LEU A 354 -4.11 -7.11 -7.91
CA LEU A 354 -3.28 -7.08 -9.11
C LEU A 354 -2.02 -7.92 -8.93
N LEU A 355 -1.37 -7.78 -7.77
CA LEU A 355 -0.16 -8.53 -7.41
C LEU A 355 -0.22 -8.84 -5.91
N SER A 356 0.17 -10.05 -5.51
CA SER A 356 0.27 -10.45 -4.11
C SER A 356 1.44 -11.41 -3.93
N GLY A 357 2.35 -11.09 -3.01
CA GLY A 357 3.63 -11.82 -2.88
C GLY A 357 4.39 -11.88 -4.20
N ASN A 358 4.91 -13.04 -4.57
CA ASN A 358 5.62 -13.25 -5.84
C ASN A 358 6.75 -12.24 -6.10
N GLY A 359 7.49 -11.88 -5.05
CA GLY A 359 8.58 -10.90 -5.10
C GLY A 359 8.19 -9.48 -4.70
N LEU A 360 6.91 -9.20 -4.44
CA LEU A 360 6.46 -7.98 -3.78
C LEU A 360 6.59 -8.17 -2.26
N GLU A 361 7.63 -7.58 -1.68
CA GLU A 361 8.00 -7.72 -0.27
C GLU A 361 8.18 -6.35 0.37
N SER A 362 7.60 -6.13 1.54
CA SER A 362 7.71 -4.86 2.29
C SER A 362 7.56 -3.62 1.38
N PRO A 363 6.54 -3.54 0.52
CA PRO A 363 6.37 -2.38 -0.34
C PRO A 363 6.02 -1.15 0.48
N SER A 364 6.55 0.02 0.10
CA SER A 364 6.42 1.26 0.88
C SER A 364 5.53 2.31 0.25
N ALA A 365 5.53 2.46 -1.08
CA ALA A 365 4.69 3.44 -1.76
C ALA A 365 4.32 3.00 -3.17
N LEU A 366 3.30 3.62 -3.75
CA LEU A 366 2.88 3.41 -5.13
C LEU A 366 2.60 4.74 -5.84
N THR A 367 2.70 4.72 -7.17
CA THR A 367 2.16 5.76 -8.04
C THR A 367 1.70 5.18 -9.37
N ILE A 368 0.82 5.90 -10.07
CA ILE A 368 0.25 5.48 -11.35
C ILE A 368 0.86 6.31 -12.46
N GLY A 369 1.51 5.64 -13.40
CA GLY A 369 2.09 6.28 -14.56
C GLY A 369 1.05 6.74 -15.59
N ALA A 370 1.41 7.68 -16.45
CA ALA A 370 0.60 8.12 -17.58
C ALA A 370 0.29 6.97 -18.58
N ASP A 371 1.10 5.90 -18.54
CA ASP A 371 0.90 4.66 -19.29
C ASP A 371 -0.15 3.73 -18.65
N GLY A 372 -0.70 4.11 -17.48
CA GLY A 372 -1.65 3.33 -16.70
C GLY A 372 -1.03 2.16 -15.91
N ALA A 373 0.29 1.98 -15.94
CA ALA A 373 0.98 1.01 -15.09
C ALA A 373 1.09 1.51 -13.65
N VAL A 374 1.14 0.57 -12.70
CA VAL A 374 1.37 0.87 -11.29
C VAL A 374 2.85 0.72 -11.00
N TYR A 375 3.45 1.75 -10.43
CA TYR A 375 4.84 1.76 -10.00
C TYR A 375 4.89 1.64 -8.48
N VAL A 376 5.73 0.76 -7.96
CA VAL A 376 5.78 0.44 -6.52
C VAL A 376 7.22 0.42 -6.04
N THR A 377 7.49 1.10 -4.93
CA THR A 377 8.74 0.88 -4.19
C THR A 377 8.63 -0.39 -3.38
N ASN A 378 9.53 -1.31 -3.66
CA ASN A 378 9.60 -2.65 -3.09
C ASN A 378 10.81 -2.79 -2.18
N ARG A 379 10.72 -3.57 -1.12
CA ARG A 379 11.79 -3.76 -0.11
C ARG A 379 12.24 -2.43 0.49
N GLY A 380 11.26 -1.58 0.80
CA GLY A 380 11.51 -0.21 1.27
C GLY A 380 12.12 -0.12 2.66
N ASP A 381 12.23 -1.23 3.38
CA ASP A 381 12.85 -1.38 4.71
C ASP A 381 14.21 -2.09 4.66
N ARG A 382 14.74 -2.40 3.46
CA ARG A 382 15.99 -3.15 3.27
C ARG A 382 17.06 -2.31 2.60
N PRO A 383 18.07 -1.84 3.34
CA PRO A 383 19.10 -0.95 2.82
C PRO A 383 19.92 -1.64 1.72
N GLY A 384 20.01 -0.99 0.54
CA GLY A 384 20.75 -1.51 -0.62
C GLY A 384 20.02 -2.61 -1.40
N LEU A 385 18.84 -3.05 -0.96
CA LEU A 385 18.01 -4.03 -1.65
C LEU A 385 16.67 -3.44 -2.16
N GLY A 386 16.44 -2.15 -1.89
CA GLY A 386 15.25 -1.44 -2.37
C GLY A 386 15.16 -1.44 -3.89
N GLN A 387 13.94 -1.55 -4.40
CA GLN A 387 13.65 -1.64 -5.84
C GLN A 387 12.49 -0.73 -6.21
N VAL A 388 12.38 -0.37 -7.48
CA VAL A 388 11.14 0.12 -8.08
C VAL A 388 10.64 -0.91 -9.07
N LEU A 389 9.41 -1.38 -8.85
CA LEU A 389 8.72 -2.30 -9.73
C LEU A 389 7.73 -1.51 -10.61
N ARG A 390 7.63 -1.90 -11.89
CA ARG A 390 6.56 -1.48 -12.79
C ARG A 390 5.65 -2.67 -13.01
N ILE A 391 4.40 -2.56 -12.58
CA ILE A 391 3.37 -3.60 -12.66
C ILE A 391 2.43 -3.22 -13.80
N GLU A 392 2.29 -4.12 -14.78
CA GLU A 392 1.34 -3.91 -15.87
C GLU A 392 -0.09 -3.91 -15.31
N ASN A 393 -0.80 -2.81 -15.53
CA ASN A 393 -2.22 -2.78 -15.25
C ASN A 393 -2.93 -3.51 -16.39
N ILE A 394 -3.23 -4.80 -16.18
CA ILE A 394 -3.94 -5.59 -17.17
C ILE A 394 -5.36 -5.00 -17.28
N LYS A 395 -5.58 -4.13 -18.28
CA LYS A 395 -6.94 -3.83 -18.70
C LYS A 395 -7.56 -5.18 -19.04
N SER A 396 -8.63 -5.55 -18.34
CA SER A 396 -9.35 -6.79 -18.64
C SER A 396 -9.67 -6.76 -20.13
N VAL A 397 -8.97 -7.58 -20.92
CA VAL A 397 -9.35 -7.81 -22.32
C VAL A 397 -10.75 -8.39 -22.22
N PRO A 398 -11.79 -7.77 -22.81
CA PRO A 398 -13.10 -8.36 -22.85
C PRO A 398 -12.92 -9.73 -23.52
N GLU A 399 -13.18 -10.82 -22.77
CA GLU A 399 -13.17 -12.14 -23.40
C GLU A 399 -14.09 -12.08 -24.62
N PRO A 400 -13.65 -12.62 -25.77
CA PRO A 400 -14.54 -12.74 -26.91
C PRO A 400 -15.79 -13.44 -26.40
N SER A 401 -16.90 -12.73 -26.44
CA SER A 401 -18.15 -13.12 -25.81
C SER A 401 -18.42 -14.59 -26.08
N SER A 402 -18.63 -15.39 -25.05
CA SER A 402 -18.97 -16.82 -25.10
C SER A 402 -20.16 -17.16 -26.00
N ALA A 403 -20.79 -16.15 -26.61
CA ALA A 403 -21.77 -16.27 -27.67
C ALA A 403 -21.28 -17.12 -28.88
N PHE A 404 -19.99 -17.06 -29.22
CA PHE A 404 -19.45 -17.92 -30.30
C PHE A 404 -19.30 -19.39 -29.88
N GLY A 405 -19.02 -19.68 -28.59
CA GLY A 405 -18.95 -21.06 -28.10
C GLY A 405 -20.29 -21.77 -28.10
N VAL A 406 -21.37 -21.07 -27.75
CA VAL A 406 -22.73 -21.65 -27.75
C VAL A 406 -23.24 -21.88 -29.15
N LEU A 407 -22.91 -21.01 -30.11
CA LEU A 407 -23.26 -21.20 -31.52
C LEU A 407 -22.52 -22.38 -32.16
N ALA A 408 -21.25 -22.61 -31.81
CA ALA A 408 -20.50 -23.76 -32.32
C ALA A 408 -21.06 -25.08 -31.83
N ILE A 409 -21.43 -25.19 -30.54
CA ILE A 409 -22.03 -26.42 -29.94
C ILE A 409 -23.44 -26.63 -30.54
N GLY A 410 -24.23 -25.58 -30.78
CA GLY A 410 -25.53 -25.64 -31.41
C GLY A 410 -25.43 -26.14 -32.87
N ALA A 411 -24.46 -25.68 -33.64
CA ALA A 411 -24.28 -26.09 -35.05
C ALA A 411 -23.84 -27.55 -35.21
N PHE A 412 -22.93 -28.04 -34.31
CA PHE A 412 -22.53 -29.45 -34.32
C PHE A 412 -23.64 -30.38 -33.82
N GLY A 413 -24.45 -29.97 -32.85
CA GLY A 413 -25.62 -30.75 -32.37
C GLY A 413 -26.68 -30.94 -33.44
N VAL A 414 -27.02 -29.93 -34.24
CA VAL A 414 -27.99 -29.98 -35.33
C VAL A 414 -27.47 -30.82 -36.52
N ALA A 415 -26.18 -30.72 -36.86
CA ALA A 415 -25.57 -31.51 -37.91
C ALA A 415 -25.53 -33.00 -37.57
N TRP A 416 -25.31 -33.38 -36.29
CA TRP A 416 -25.32 -34.76 -35.82
C TRP A 416 -26.74 -35.37 -35.82
N LEU A 417 -27.77 -34.63 -35.47
CA LEU A 417 -29.17 -35.05 -35.53
C LEU A 417 -29.66 -35.22 -36.95
N HIS A 418 -29.20 -34.42 -37.93
CA HIS A 418 -29.57 -34.56 -39.34
C HIS A 418 -28.92 -35.79 -39.99
N LYS A 419 -27.66 -36.15 -39.60
CA LYS A 419 -26.97 -37.33 -40.10
C LYS A 419 -27.64 -38.63 -39.65
N LYS A 420 -28.25 -38.65 -38.45
CA LYS A 420 -28.94 -39.85 -37.93
C LYS A 420 -30.32 -40.09 -38.54
N ARG A 421 -30.95 -39.11 -39.19
CA ARG A 421 -32.26 -39.24 -39.83
C ARG A 421 -32.23 -39.81 -41.26
N ASN A 422 -31.05 -39.84 -41.92
CA ASN A 422 -30.91 -40.27 -43.30
C ASN A 422 -30.26 -41.66 -43.50
N SER A 423 -30.00 -42.43 -42.45
CA SER A 423 -29.54 -43.81 -42.56
C SER A 423 -30.74 -44.75 -42.60
N LYS A 424 -31.11 -45.21 -43.82
CA LYS A 424 -32.07 -46.28 -44.03
C LYS A 424 -31.51 -47.63 -43.56
N PRO A 425 -32.30 -48.53 -43.02
CA PRO A 425 -31.84 -49.87 -42.64
C PRO A 425 -31.60 -50.73 -43.89
N LEU A 426 -30.45 -51.42 -43.97
CA LEU A 426 -30.20 -52.48 -44.93
C LEU A 426 -30.97 -53.73 -44.43
N THR A 427 -31.91 -54.17 -45.27
CA THR A 427 -32.58 -55.44 -45.16
C THR A 427 -31.67 -56.59 -45.57
N ASP A 428 -31.79 -57.67 -44.83
CA ASP A 428 -31.21 -59.01 -45.00
C ASP A 428 -31.24 -59.54 -46.43
N ARG A 429 -30.12 -60.12 -46.85
CA ARG A 429 -30.10 -61.25 -47.81
C ARG A 429 -29.39 -62.42 -47.18
N VAL A 430 -30.16 -63.37 -46.78
CA VAL A 430 -29.77 -64.77 -46.57
C VAL A 430 -29.41 -65.38 -47.93
N VAL A 431 -28.25 -65.92 -48.10
CA VAL A 431 -27.94 -66.91 -49.14
C VAL A 431 -27.40 -68.15 -48.46
N ALA A 432 -28.18 -69.18 -48.59
CA ALA A 432 -27.80 -70.55 -48.32
C ALA A 432 -26.95 -71.09 -49.50
N LEU A 433 -25.85 -71.82 -49.17
CA LEU A 433 -25.28 -72.82 -50.08
C LEU A 433 -24.58 -73.90 -49.28
N LYS A 434 -24.96 -75.06 -49.65
CA LYS A 434 -24.46 -76.43 -49.56
C LYS A 434 -23.13 -76.64 -48.85
#